data_d4944e94fb34b6fc6e9ddd378100d83b
#
_entry.id   d4944e94fb34b6fc6e9ddd378100d83b
#
_cell.length_a   1.000
_cell.length_b   1.000
_cell.length_c   1.000
_cell.angle_alpha   90.00
_cell.angle_beta   90.00
_cell.angle_gamma   90.00
#
_symmetry.space_group_name_H-M   'P 1'
#
loop_
_entity.id
_entity.type
_entity.pdbx_description
1 polymer ?
#
loop_
_entity_poly.entity_id
_entity_poly.type
_entity_poly.pdbx_seq_one_letter_code
_entity_poly.pdbx_strand_id
1 'polypeptide(L)'
;MKLIARHGIGFNNVDLESSKKHGVYVTHIQNYVELDAVAEQAAALLMAVSKNVVTANHKVHQGDWNRDRQEIMGFQLRGKTCGVIGCGHIGTRFAQIMKYGFQNRILAYDPYADKEKVMAEGIQLCDLDTLLKESDFISLHASLDEKSKHLINAQTLAKMKDNTILINTGRGGLVDETALLEALRNGHLFGYGADVAVHEPMQADDPLLACERVTITPHSAIYNYTCMKNMNRKVMEDIYCMERGERPVEIINGL
;
A
#
# COMPACT_ATOMS: atom_id res chain seq x y z
N MET A 1 -32.98 -5.68 5.90
CA MET A 1 -31.58 -5.52 6.37
C MET A 1 -31.52 -4.25 7.19
N LYS A 2 -30.80 -4.21 8.31
CA LYS A 2 -30.69 -3.02 9.18
C LYS A 2 -29.24 -2.51 9.31
N LEU A 3 -28.26 -3.35 9.00
CA LEU A 3 -26.84 -3.05 9.11
C LEU A 3 -26.06 -3.71 7.96
N ILE A 4 -25.09 -2.98 7.44
CA ILE A 4 -23.97 -3.46 6.63
C ILE A 4 -22.71 -3.15 7.44
N ALA A 5 -22.15 -4.17 8.11
CA ALA A 5 -20.86 -4.03 8.81
C ALA A 5 -19.75 -4.45 7.86
N ARG A 6 -19.07 -3.47 7.24
CA ARG A 6 -18.02 -3.71 6.24
C ARG A 6 -16.75 -4.19 6.94
N HIS A 7 -16.33 -5.41 6.61
CA HIS A 7 -15.08 -6.00 7.09
C HIS A 7 -13.90 -5.48 6.25
N GLY A 8 -13.41 -4.30 6.58
CA GLY A 8 -12.35 -3.55 5.90
C GLY A 8 -12.57 -2.04 5.96
N ILE A 9 -11.51 -1.26 5.74
CA ILE A 9 -11.56 0.22 5.72
C ILE A 9 -12.28 0.72 4.46
N GLY A 10 -11.92 0.17 3.30
CA GLY A 10 -12.51 0.58 2.01
C GLY A 10 -13.97 0.15 1.89
N PHE A 11 -14.81 1.03 1.37
CA PHE A 11 -16.25 0.81 1.18
C PHE A 11 -16.73 1.12 -0.25
N ASN A 12 -15.84 1.11 -1.22
CA ASN A 12 -16.16 1.41 -2.63
C ASN A 12 -17.21 0.47 -3.25
N ASN A 13 -17.42 -0.69 -2.65
CA ASN A 13 -18.42 -1.68 -3.05
C ASN A 13 -19.75 -1.56 -2.30
N VAL A 14 -19.97 -0.48 -1.53
CA VAL A 14 -21.21 -0.21 -0.80
C VAL A 14 -21.83 1.09 -1.30
N ASP A 15 -23.09 1.02 -1.76
CA ASP A 15 -23.87 2.21 -2.12
C ASP A 15 -24.40 2.89 -0.85
N LEU A 16 -23.67 3.91 -0.38
CA LEU A 16 -24.00 4.64 0.85
C LEU A 16 -25.33 5.40 0.74
N GLU A 17 -25.62 6.00 -0.43
CA GLU A 17 -26.85 6.76 -0.64
C GLU A 17 -28.08 5.84 -0.64
N SER A 18 -28.02 4.72 -1.34
CA SER A 18 -29.07 3.72 -1.31
C SER A 18 -29.27 3.16 0.08
N SER A 19 -28.20 2.82 0.79
CA SER A 19 -28.27 2.34 2.18
C SER A 19 -28.96 3.35 3.09
N LYS A 20 -28.61 4.63 2.97
CA LYS A 20 -29.24 5.73 3.72
C LYS A 20 -30.74 5.85 3.43
N LYS A 21 -31.13 5.84 2.15
CA LYS A 21 -32.55 5.91 1.75
C LYS A 21 -33.41 4.78 2.34
N HIS A 22 -32.79 3.61 2.54
CA HIS A 22 -33.49 2.44 3.10
C HIS A 22 -33.34 2.32 4.63
N GLY A 23 -32.74 3.30 5.31
CA GLY A 23 -32.53 3.29 6.77
C GLY A 23 -31.61 2.17 7.24
N VAL A 24 -30.66 1.76 6.39
CA VAL A 24 -29.65 0.72 6.70
C VAL A 24 -28.37 1.39 7.15
N TYR A 25 -27.96 1.15 8.37
CA TYR A 25 -26.67 1.63 8.87
C TYR A 25 -25.52 0.98 8.11
N VAL A 26 -24.48 1.76 7.82
CA VAL A 26 -23.24 1.24 7.24
C VAL A 26 -22.09 1.60 8.17
N THR A 27 -21.37 0.59 8.65
CA THR A 27 -20.15 0.75 9.45
C THR A 27 -18.98 0.12 8.71
N HIS A 28 -17.77 0.51 9.07
CA HIS A 28 -16.53 -0.03 8.53
C HIS A 28 -15.48 -0.24 9.63
N ILE A 29 -14.36 -0.85 9.27
CA ILE A 29 -13.24 -1.01 10.18
C ILE A 29 -12.50 0.33 10.32
N GLN A 30 -12.13 0.68 11.54
CA GLN A 30 -11.37 1.89 11.85
C GLN A 30 -9.92 1.77 11.36
N ASN A 31 -9.37 2.88 10.88
CA ASN A 31 -8.02 2.93 10.29
C ASN A 31 -6.91 2.35 11.18
N TYR A 32 -7.04 2.44 12.52
CA TYR A 32 -6.02 1.92 13.43
C TYR A 32 -6.02 0.38 13.56
N VAL A 33 -7.08 -0.31 13.16
CA VAL A 33 -7.17 -1.79 13.24
C VAL A 33 -6.29 -2.47 12.20
N GLU A 34 -6.23 -1.91 10.99
CA GLU A 34 -5.45 -2.44 9.87
C GLU A 34 -4.04 -1.82 9.78
N LEU A 35 -3.76 -0.79 10.59
CA LEU A 35 -2.58 0.06 10.50
C LEU A 35 -1.27 -0.72 10.42
N ASP A 36 -0.99 -1.54 11.41
CA ASP A 36 0.27 -2.29 11.47
C ASP A 36 0.32 -3.35 10.36
N ALA A 37 -0.79 -4.04 10.10
CA ALA A 37 -0.86 -5.09 9.08
C ALA A 37 -0.46 -4.57 7.69
N VAL A 38 -1.03 -3.44 7.25
CA VAL A 38 -0.74 -2.88 5.92
C VAL A 38 0.66 -2.25 5.87
N ALA A 39 1.11 -1.59 6.93
CA ALA A 39 2.45 -1.04 7.00
C ALA A 39 3.54 -2.12 6.99
N GLU A 40 3.31 -3.24 7.69
CA GLU A 40 4.18 -4.42 7.69
C GLU A 40 4.21 -5.10 6.33
N GLN A 41 3.06 -5.22 5.65
CA GLN A 41 3.00 -5.77 4.29
C GLN A 41 3.80 -4.91 3.30
N ALA A 42 3.68 -3.58 3.37
CA ALA A 42 4.49 -2.67 2.55
C ALA A 42 6.00 -2.86 2.81
N ALA A 43 6.39 -2.99 4.09
CA ALA A 43 7.77 -3.26 4.46
C ALA A 43 8.24 -4.65 3.97
N ALA A 44 7.40 -5.67 4.08
CA ALA A 44 7.69 -7.02 3.58
C ALA A 44 7.90 -7.04 2.06
N LEU A 45 7.02 -6.39 1.31
CA LEU A 45 7.16 -6.23 -0.15
C LEU A 45 8.44 -5.47 -0.51
N LEU A 46 8.76 -4.37 0.19
CA LEU A 46 9.99 -3.63 -0.01
C LEU A 46 11.22 -4.51 0.22
N MET A 47 11.25 -5.29 1.29
CA MET A 47 12.35 -6.22 1.57
C MET A 47 12.42 -7.35 0.54
N ALA A 48 11.28 -7.91 0.14
CA ALA A 48 11.22 -8.97 -0.86
C ALA A 48 11.79 -8.51 -2.21
N VAL A 49 11.37 -7.33 -2.68
CA VAL A 49 11.87 -6.72 -3.93
C VAL A 49 13.34 -6.32 -3.78
N SER A 50 13.71 -5.59 -2.73
CA SER A 50 15.08 -5.07 -2.56
C SER A 50 16.14 -6.18 -2.45
N LYS A 51 15.76 -7.37 -2.01
CA LYS A 51 16.65 -8.52 -1.84
C LYS A 51 16.44 -9.63 -2.88
N ASN A 52 15.57 -9.40 -3.85
CA ASN A 52 15.18 -10.40 -4.86
C ASN A 52 14.77 -11.76 -4.23
N VAL A 53 14.11 -11.71 -3.05
CA VAL A 53 13.81 -12.92 -2.28
C VAL A 53 12.95 -13.90 -3.07
N VAL A 54 11.91 -13.39 -3.76
CA VAL A 54 10.98 -14.23 -4.53
C VAL A 54 11.69 -14.88 -5.70
N THR A 55 12.43 -14.12 -6.48
CA THR A 55 13.22 -14.62 -7.62
C THR A 55 14.27 -15.64 -7.17
N ALA A 56 15.02 -15.34 -6.11
CA ALA A 56 16.04 -16.24 -5.57
C ALA A 56 15.42 -17.56 -5.06
N ASN A 57 14.30 -17.46 -4.34
CA ASN A 57 13.57 -18.63 -3.87
C ASN A 57 13.08 -19.49 -5.04
N HIS A 58 12.51 -18.89 -6.08
CA HIS A 58 12.03 -19.59 -7.26
C HIS A 58 13.17 -20.35 -7.95
N LYS A 59 14.31 -19.72 -8.17
CA LYS A 59 15.50 -20.35 -8.76
C LYS A 59 15.97 -21.56 -7.97
N VAL A 60 16.04 -21.46 -6.63
CA VAL A 60 16.43 -22.59 -5.78
C VAL A 60 15.47 -23.77 -5.92
N HIS A 61 14.15 -23.53 -5.99
CA HIS A 61 13.15 -24.58 -6.20
C HIS A 61 13.25 -25.24 -7.59
N GLN A 62 13.81 -24.57 -8.56
CA GLN A 62 14.13 -25.10 -9.89
C GLN A 62 15.48 -25.85 -9.95
N GLY A 63 16.19 -25.99 -8.81
CA GLY A 63 17.50 -26.62 -8.74
C GLY A 63 18.67 -25.72 -9.16
N ASP A 64 18.40 -24.43 -9.37
CA ASP A 64 19.43 -23.44 -9.71
C ASP A 64 20.03 -22.82 -8.45
N TRP A 65 21.03 -23.47 -7.90
CA TRP A 65 21.80 -22.99 -6.75
C TRP A 65 23.14 -22.43 -7.24
N ASN A 66 23.33 -21.13 -7.21
CA ASN A 66 24.62 -20.44 -7.48
C ASN A 66 25.04 -20.19 -8.93
N ARG A 67 24.22 -20.32 -9.95
CA ARG A 67 24.69 -20.15 -11.32
C ARG A 67 25.11 -18.72 -11.64
N ASP A 68 24.25 -17.76 -11.35
CA ASP A 68 24.61 -16.34 -11.50
C ASP A 68 24.08 -15.51 -10.34
N ARG A 69 24.97 -15.09 -9.46
CA ARG A 69 24.61 -14.24 -8.31
C ARG A 69 24.31 -12.80 -8.71
N GLN A 70 24.71 -12.35 -9.88
CA GLN A 70 24.42 -10.99 -10.35
C GLN A 70 22.94 -10.81 -10.66
N GLU A 71 22.26 -11.84 -11.15
CA GLU A 71 20.83 -11.80 -11.41
C GLU A 71 19.97 -11.60 -10.15
N ILE A 72 20.48 -12.00 -9.00
CA ILE A 72 19.81 -11.83 -7.70
C ILE A 72 20.45 -10.74 -6.82
N MET A 73 21.33 -9.91 -7.42
CA MET A 73 21.97 -8.80 -6.71
C MET A 73 20.91 -7.86 -6.16
N GLY A 74 20.90 -7.70 -4.85
CA GLY A 74 19.93 -6.89 -4.13
C GLY A 74 20.39 -5.47 -3.85
N PHE A 75 19.50 -4.71 -3.26
CA PHE A 75 19.63 -3.31 -2.89
C PHE A 75 19.68 -3.15 -1.35
N GLN A 76 20.60 -2.34 -0.83
CA GLN A 76 20.67 -2.07 0.61
C GLN A 76 19.73 -0.92 0.97
N LEU A 77 18.83 -1.13 1.94
CA LEU A 77 17.85 -0.13 2.37
C LEU A 77 18.40 0.84 3.44
N ARG A 78 19.28 0.38 4.33
CA ARG A 78 19.75 1.18 5.47
C ARG A 78 20.42 2.48 5.02
N GLY A 79 20.02 3.59 5.64
CA GLY A 79 20.60 4.91 5.41
C GLY A 79 20.19 5.58 4.10
N LYS A 80 19.26 4.96 3.35
CA LYS A 80 18.72 5.50 2.11
C LYS A 80 17.58 6.50 2.36
N THR A 81 17.16 7.20 1.32
CA THR A 81 15.99 8.09 1.38
C THR A 81 14.73 7.31 1.00
N CYS A 82 13.77 7.30 1.90
CA CYS A 82 12.44 6.71 1.73
C CYS A 82 11.43 7.80 1.37
N GLY A 83 10.77 7.70 0.24
CA GLY A 83 9.63 8.51 -0.14
C GLY A 83 8.31 7.85 0.29
N VAL A 84 7.43 8.62 0.91
CA VAL A 84 6.10 8.17 1.31
C VAL A 84 5.05 9.07 0.65
N ILE A 85 4.21 8.51 -0.20
CA ILE A 85 3.11 9.22 -0.84
C ILE A 85 1.81 8.84 -0.16
N GLY A 86 1.18 9.83 0.52
CA GLY A 86 0.07 9.63 1.44
C GLY A 86 0.57 9.36 2.87
N CYS A 87 0.57 10.39 3.71
CA CYS A 87 1.07 10.36 5.08
C CYS A 87 -0.07 10.32 6.11
N GLY A 88 -1.11 9.53 5.80
CA GLY A 88 -2.16 9.16 6.74
C GLY A 88 -1.64 8.16 7.78
N HIS A 89 -2.54 7.45 8.46
CA HIS A 89 -2.17 6.50 9.52
C HIS A 89 -1.18 5.44 9.03
N ILE A 90 -1.46 4.77 7.90
CA ILE A 90 -0.64 3.68 7.36
C ILE A 90 0.71 4.20 6.86
N GLY A 91 0.70 5.28 6.07
CA GLY A 91 1.95 5.86 5.54
C GLY A 91 2.87 6.38 6.64
N THR A 92 2.34 7.01 7.68
CA THR A 92 3.11 7.42 8.86
C THR A 92 3.71 6.20 9.58
N ARG A 93 2.93 5.11 9.74
CA ARG A 93 3.43 3.90 10.38
C ARG A 93 4.53 3.21 9.57
N PHE A 94 4.37 3.12 8.26
CA PHE A 94 5.43 2.64 7.35
C PHE A 94 6.69 3.51 7.46
N ALA A 95 6.54 4.84 7.46
CA ALA A 95 7.64 5.77 7.66
C ALA A 95 8.39 5.53 8.96
N GLN A 96 7.69 5.29 10.08
CA GLN A 96 8.28 4.94 11.38
C GLN A 96 9.08 3.64 11.29
N ILE A 97 8.56 2.58 10.66
CA ILE A 97 9.27 1.31 10.45
C ILE A 97 10.58 1.55 9.70
N MET A 98 10.54 2.31 8.61
CA MET A 98 11.73 2.61 7.80
C MET A 98 12.73 3.51 8.55
N LYS A 99 12.26 4.52 9.25
CA LYS A 99 13.11 5.44 10.02
C LYS A 99 13.84 4.74 11.15
N TYR A 100 13.10 4.02 11.99
CA TYR A 100 13.69 3.42 13.19
C TYR A 100 14.36 2.07 12.91
N GLY A 101 13.85 1.26 11.98
CA GLY A 101 14.43 -0.03 11.62
C GLY A 101 15.64 0.07 10.70
N PHE A 102 15.61 0.97 9.73
CA PHE A 102 16.64 1.10 8.69
C PHE A 102 17.41 2.42 8.73
N GLN A 103 17.10 3.32 9.68
CA GLN A 103 17.73 4.64 9.79
C GLN A 103 17.62 5.45 8.49
N ASN A 104 16.48 5.35 7.83
CA ASN A 104 16.22 6.08 6.60
C ASN A 104 15.88 7.55 6.87
N ARG A 105 16.28 8.43 5.96
CA ARG A 105 15.70 9.76 5.82
C ARG A 105 14.31 9.60 5.20
N ILE A 106 13.29 10.19 5.82
CA ILE A 106 11.91 10.08 5.34
C ILE A 106 11.47 11.39 4.69
N LEU A 107 11.11 11.32 3.41
CA LEU A 107 10.40 12.37 2.68
C LEU A 107 8.94 11.95 2.51
N ALA A 108 8.01 12.89 2.67
CA ALA A 108 6.61 12.60 2.45
C ALA A 108 5.94 13.68 1.58
N TYR A 109 5.05 13.21 0.71
CA TYR A 109 4.12 14.03 -0.04
C TYR A 109 2.69 13.66 0.33
N ASP A 110 1.98 14.61 0.93
CA ASP A 110 0.56 14.50 1.22
C ASP A 110 -0.03 15.93 1.31
N PRO A 111 -0.84 16.35 0.33
CA PRO A 111 -1.43 17.70 0.33
C PRO A 111 -2.47 17.92 1.43
N TYR A 112 -2.93 16.86 2.08
CA TYR A 112 -3.98 16.90 3.12
C TYR A 112 -3.45 16.58 4.52
N ALA A 113 -2.16 16.33 4.66
CA ALA A 113 -1.56 15.93 5.93
C ALA A 113 -1.65 17.03 7.00
N ASP A 114 -1.86 16.61 8.23
CA ASP A 114 -1.61 17.43 9.42
C ASP A 114 -0.09 17.61 9.58
N LYS A 115 0.41 18.77 9.12
CA LYS A 115 1.85 19.04 9.03
C LYS A 115 2.55 18.92 10.38
N GLU A 116 1.92 19.40 11.45
CA GLU A 116 2.52 19.38 12.79
C GLU A 116 2.70 17.95 13.28
N LYS A 117 1.68 17.09 13.12
CA LYS A 117 1.75 15.68 13.48
C LYS A 117 2.79 14.92 12.68
N VAL A 118 2.82 15.11 11.35
CA VAL A 118 3.78 14.42 10.48
C VAL A 118 5.21 14.84 10.81
N MET A 119 5.45 16.14 11.03
CA MET A 119 6.78 16.66 11.38
C MET A 119 7.23 16.21 12.78
N ALA A 120 6.31 16.06 13.73
CA ALA A 120 6.61 15.53 15.07
C ALA A 120 7.17 14.10 15.02
N GLU A 121 6.77 13.30 14.03
CA GLU A 121 7.35 11.97 13.76
C GLU A 121 8.74 12.04 13.10
N GLY A 122 9.25 13.25 12.82
CA GLY A 122 10.52 13.47 12.14
C GLY A 122 10.48 13.06 10.67
N ILE A 123 9.33 13.20 10.04
CA ILE A 123 9.08 13.01 8.61
C ILE A 123 9.16 14.40 7.95
N GLN A 124 9.94 14.53 6.89
CA GLN A 124 10.08 15.77 6.15
C GLN A 124 9.04 15.84 5.04
N LEU A 125 8.07 16.76 5.16
CA LEU A 125 7.12 17.04 4.08
C LEU A 125 7.81 17.82 2.96
N CYS A 126 7.55 17.46 1.72
CA CYS A 126 8.03 18.15 0.53
C CYS A 126 6.99 18.06 -0.61
N ASP A 127 7.28 18.74 -1.72
CA ASP A 127 6.52 18.58 -2.95
C ASP A 127 6.81 17.22 -3.62
N LEU A 128 5.93 16.81 -4.53
CA LEU A 128 6.04 15.51 -5.21
C LEU A 128 7.34 15.40 -6.02
N ASP A 129 7.73 16.46 -6.72
CA ASP A 129 8.92 16.46 -7.55
C ASP A 129 10.20 16.24 -6.74
N THR A 130 10.30 16.89 -5.59
CA THR A 130 11.42 16.70 -4.65
C THR A 130 11.45 15.26 -4.14
N LEU A 131 10.28 14.72 -3.73
CA LEU A 131 10.18 13.32 -3.26
C LEU A 131 10.65 12.35 -4.34
N LEU A 132 10.15 12.49 -5.58
CA LEU A 132 10.51 11.61 -6.69
C LEU A 132 12.01 11.63 -6.99
N LYS A 133 12.63 12.81 -7.03
CA LYS A 133 14.04 13.00 -7.36
C LYS A 133 15.00 12.53 -6.27
N GLU A 134 14.61 12.62 -5.00
CA GLU A 134 15.51 12.35 -3.89
C GLU A 134 15.36 10.95 -3.28
N SER A 135 14.25 10.26 -3.55
CA SER A 135 13.98 8.95 -2.95
C SER A 135 14.72 7.82 -3.67
N ASP A 136 15.25 6.89 -2.88
CA ASP A 136 15.84 5.65 -3.37
C ASP A 136 14.79 4.53 -3.45
N PHE A 137 13.72 4.63 -2.67
CA PHE A 137 12.51 3.82 -2.77
C PHE A 137 11.29 4.63 -2.32
N ILE A 138 10.14 4.32 -2.90
CA ILE A 138 8.89 5.07 -2.72
C ILE A 138 7.77 4.09 -2.38
N SER A 139 6.97 4.42 -1.37
CA SER A 139 5.78 3.64 -1.00
C SER A 139 4.51 4.50 -1.07
N LEU A 140 3.48 3.93 -1.72
CA LEU A 140 2.20 4.57 -1.96
C LEU A 140 1.18 4.11 -0.92
N HIS A 141 0.61 5.07 -0.19
CA HIS A 141 -0.42 4.88 0.83
C HIS A 141 -1.57 5.88 0.67
N ALA A 142 -1.63 6.56 -0.47
CA ALA A 142 -2.68 7.51 -0.78
C ALA A 142 -4.01 6.81 -1.13
N SER A 143 -5.11 7.49 -0.88
CA SER A 143 -6.42 7.10 -1.40
C SER A 143 -6.50 7.36 -2.89
N LEU A 144 -7.35 6.58 -3.58
CA LEU A 144 -7.62 6.78 -5.00
C LEU A 144 -8.81 7.72 -5.19
N ASP A 145 -8.59 8.83 -5.85
CA ASP A 145 -9.59 9.77 -6.32
C ASP A 145 -9.19 10.31 -7.71
N GLU A 146 -9.97 11.22 -8.28
CA GLU A 146 -9.69 11.81 -9.59
C GLU A 146 -8.34 12.56 -9.66
N LYS A 147 -7.83 13.07 -8.54
CA LYS A 147 -6.55 13.80 -8.49
C LYS A 147 -5.36 12.88 -8.31
N SER A 148 -5.56 11.76 -7.66
CA SER A 148 -4.50 10.77 -7.37
C SER A 148 -4.43 9.65 -8.40
N LYS A 149 -5.45 9.51 -9.27
CA LYS A 149 -5.46 8.54 -10.37
C LYS A 149 -4.24 8.75 -11.28
N HIS A 150 -3.50 7.67 -11.51
CA HIS A 150 -2.24 7.68 -12.27
C HIS A 150 -1.27 8.77 -11.79
N LEU A 151 -1.20 9.00 -10.47
CA LEU A 151 -0.20 9.89 -9.86
C LEU A 151 1.21 9.44 -10.26
N ILE A 152 1.41 8.13 -10.34
CA ILE A 152 2.62 7.51 -10.89
C ILE A 152 2.32 7.14 -12.35
N ASN A 153 2.89 7.90 -13.26
CA ASN A 153 2.75 7.78 -14.71
C ASN A 153 4.12 7.97 -15.40
N ALA A 154 4.20 7.93 -16.71
CA ALA A 154 5.46 8.07 -17.44
C ALA A 154 6.26 9.32 -17.08
N GLN A 155 5.58 10.45 -16.84
CA GLN A 155 6.24 11.72 -16.50
C GLN A 155 6.82 11.71 -15.09
N THR A 156 6.09 11.15 -14.12
CA THR A 156 6.53 11.05 -12.73
C THR A 156 7.57 9.95 -12.53
N LEU A 157 7.44 8.82 -13.25
CA LEU A 157 8.46 7.78 -13.31
C LEU A 157 9.79 8.33 -13.83
N ALA A 158 9.79 9.10 -14.91
CA ALA A 158 11.00 9.71 -15.47
C ALA A 158 11.73 10.69 -14.53
N LYS A 159 11.07 11.16 -13.47
CA LYS A 159 11.69 12.02 -12.43
C LYS A 159 12.35 11.22 -11.31
N MET A 160 12.07 9.94 -11.19
CA MET A 160 12.66 9.07 -10.17
C MET A 160 14.13 8.81 -10.48
N LYS A 161 14.89 8.44 -9.45
CA LYS A 161 16.27 7.96 -9.65
C LYS A 161 16.28 6.64 -10.41
N ASP A 162 17.35 6.39 -11.14
CA ASP A 162 17.63 5.05 -11.66
C ASP A 162 17.70 4.04 -10.50
N ASN A 163 17.14 2.87 -10.73
CA ASN A 163 17.04 1.79 -9.74
C ASN A 163 16.16 2.10 -8.53
N THR A 164 15.22 3.04 -8.63
CA THR A 164 14.21 3.25 -7.58
C THR A 164 13.33 2.00 -7.43
N ILE A 165 13.00 1.64 -6.19
CA ILE A 165 11.99 0.61 -5.87
C ILE A 165 10.66 1.32 -5.61
N LEU A 166 9.59 0.83 -6.22
CA LEU A 166 8.23 1.34 -6.00
C LEU A 166 7.38 0.29 -5.29
N ILE A 167 6.69 0.70 -4.22
CA ILE A 167 5.78 -0.15 -3.44
C ILE A 167 4.38 0.44 -3.47
N ASN A 168 3.36 -0.40 -3.66
CA ASN A 168 1.97 0.03 -3.66
C ASN A 168 1.09 -0.89 -2.80
N THR A 169 0.70 -0.41 -1.63
CA THR A 169 -0.33 -1.01 -0.77
C THR A 169 -1.55 -0.10 -0.62
N GLY A 170 -1.64 0.94 -1.44
CA GLY A 170 -2.78 1.85 -1.50
C GLY A 170 -3.88 1.34 -2.41
N ARG A 171 -3.84 1.72 -3.68
CA ARG A 171 -4.79 1.29 -4.71
C ARG A 171 -4.06 1.15 -6.06
N GLY A 172 -4.44 0.14 -6.86
CA GLY A 172 -3.84 -0.10 -8.18
C GLY A 172 -3.89 1.13 -9.09
N GLY A 173 -5.03 1.80 -9.15
CA GLY A 173 -5.23 2.99 -10.00
C GLY A 173 -4.37 4.22 -9.67
N LEU A 174 -3.56 4.20 -8.61
CA LEU A 174 -2.53 5.22 -8.35
C LEU A 174 -1.40 5.16 -9.37
N VAL A 175 -1.20 4.01 -10.01
CA VAL A 175 -0.11 3.73 -10.93
C VAL A 175 -0.67 3.46 -12.33
N ASP A 176 -0.08 4.07 -13.33
CA ASP A 176 -0.25 3.68 -14.74
C ASP A 176 0.60 2.42 -14.97
N GLU A 177 -0.07 1.26 -15.02
CA GLU A 177 0.62 -0.05 -15.15
C GLU A 177 1.35 -0.20 -16.48
N THR A 178 0.91 0.48 -17.55
CA THR A 178 1.59 0.48 -18.84
C THR A 178 2.93 1.20 -18.74
N ALA A 179 2.93 2.40 -18.17
CA ALA A 179 4.16 3.18 -17.98
C ALA A 179 5.10 2.50 -16.96
N LEU A 180 4.54 1.89 -15.92
CA LEU A 180 5.30 1.11 -14.94
C LEU A 180 6.04 -0.05 -15.61
N LEU A 181 5.34 -0.84 -16.42
CA LEU A 181 5.91 -2.01 -17.10
C LEU A 181 7.04 -1.61 -18.04
N GLU A 182 6.92 -0.49 -18.74
CA GLU A 182 7.97 0.07 -19.57
C GLU A 182 9.20 0.46 -18.74
N ALA A 183 9.01 1.17 -17.60
CA ALA A 183 10.08 1.57 -16.70
C ALA A 183 10.80 0.38 -16.05
N LEU A 184 10.10 -0.73 -15.81
CA LEU A 184 10.70 -1.97 -15.31
C LEU A 184 11.51 -2.69 -16.41
N ARG A 185 10.96 -2.78 -17.62
CA ARG A 185 11.61 -3.48 -18.75
C ARG A 185 12.86 -2.79 -19.24
N ASN A 186 12.88 -1.47 -19.27
CA ASN A 186 14.06 -0.70 -19.66
C ASN A 186 15.10 -0.55 -18.53
N GLY A 187 14.82 -1.06 -17.34
CA GLY A 187 15.73 -1.07 -16.20
C GLY A 187 15.82 0.24 -15.42
N HIS A 188 14.98 1.23 -15.71
CA HIS A 188 14.90 2.48 -14.95
C HIS A 188 14.48 2.22 -13.49
N LEU A 189 13.46 1.39 -13.27
CA LEU A 189 13.13 0.92 -11.94
C LEU A 189 13.84 -0.38 -11.59
N PHE A 190 14.30 -0.50 -10.35
CA PHE A 190 14.85 -1.75 -9.81
C PHE A 190 13.78 -2.83 -9.71
N GLY A 191 12.60 -2.47 -9.19
CA GLY A 191 11.49 -3.40 -9.07
C GLY A 191 10.24 -2.74 -8.51
N TYR A 192 9.14 -3.49 -8.58
CA TYR A 192 7.83 -3.10 -8.09
C TYR A 192 7.27 -4.15 -7.13
N GLY A 193 6.81 -3.70 -5.96
CA GLY A 193 6.10 -4.54 -4.99
C GLY A 193 4.69 -4.01 -4.79
N ALA A 194 3.65 -4.85 -4.93
CA ALA A 194 2.28 -4.42 -4.74
C ALA A 194 1.43 -5.45 -4.03
N ASP A 195 0.44 -4.96 -3.28
CA ASP A 195 -0.65 -5.78 -2.72
C ASP A 195 -1.99 -5.47 -3.42
N VAL A 196 -1.97 -4.61 -4.42
CA VAL A 196 -3.15 -4.14 -5.15
C VAL A 196 -2.87 -4.06 -6.64
N ALA A 197 -3.91 -4.19 -7.47
CA ALA A 197 -3.85 -4.05 -8.91
C ALA A 197 -4.99 -3.16 -9.43
N VAL A 198 -4.87 -2.69 -10.68
CA VAL A 198 -5.96 -1.92 -11.32
C VAL A 198 -7.19 -2.79 -11.51
N HIS A 199 -6.99 -4.04 -11.90
CA HIS A 199 -8.05 -5.03 -12.03
C HIS A 199 -7.85 -6.15 -11.01
N GLU A 200 -8.79 -6.32 -10.10
CA GLU A 200 -8.79 -7.37 -9.07
C GLU A 200 -10.04 -8.25 -9.21
N PRO A 201 -9.88 -9.59 -9.34
CA PRO A 201 -8.63 -10.34 -9.41
C PRO A 201 -7.87 -10.14 -10.73
N MET A 202 -6.52 -10.14 -10.65
CA MET A 202 -5.67 -10.11 -11.83
C MET A 202 -5.89 -11.36 -12.70
N GLN A 203 -5.83 -11.18 -14.01
CA GLN A 203 -5.88 -12.31 -14.95
C GLN A 203 -4.49 -12.96 -15.06
N ALA A 204 -4.47 -14.27 -15.34
CA ALA A 204 -3.22 -15.04 -15.39
C ALA A 204 -2.26 -14.61 -16.52
N ASP A 205 -2.78 -13.95 -17.54
CA ASP A 205 -2.04 -13.42 -18.70
C ASP A 205 -1.67 -11.93 -18.54
N ASP A 206 -1.87 -11.35 -17.36
CA ASP A 206 -1.50 -9.96 -17.09
C ASP A 206 0.01 -9.74 -17.31
N PRO A 207 0.39 -8.74 -18.13
CA PRO A 207 1.80 -8.49 -18.47
C PRO A 207 2.70 -8.19 -17.27
N LEU A 208 2.16 -7.68 -16.15
CA LEU A 208 2.93 -7.45 -14.92
C LEU A 208 3.38 -8.77 -14.29
N LEU A 209 2.57 -9.84 -14.38
CA LEU A 209 2.90 -11.14 -13.81
C LEU A 209 4.05 -11.84 -14.57
N ALA A 210 4.29 -11.47 -15.82
CA ALA A 210 5.41 -11.97 -16.61
C ALA A 210 6.72 -11.22 -16.34
N CYS A 211 6.71 -10.14 -15.56
CA CYS A 211 7.89 -9.34 -15.25
C CYS A 211 8.55 -9.83 -13.94
N GLU A 212 9.76 -10.37 -14.02
CA GLU A 212 10.52 -10.89 -12.86
C GLU A 212 10.83 -9.82 -11.80
N ARG A 213 10.77 -8.53 -12.19
CA ARG A 213 10.98 -7.40 -11.27
C ARG A 213 9.72 -7.00 -10.50
N VAL A 214 8.63 -7.76 -10.65
CA VAL A 214 7.35 -7.55 -9.97
C VAL A 214 7.14 -8.60 -8.89
N THR A 215 6.82 -8.15 -7.69
CA THR A 215 6.35 -9.00 -6.59
C THR A 215 4.96 -8.50 -6.20
N ILE A 216 3.96 -9.35 -6.37
CA ILE A 216 2.57 -8.97 -6.09
C ILE A 216 1.89 -9.96 -5.16
N THR A 217 1.05 -9.46 -4.26
CA THR A 217 0.20 -10.25 -3.35
C THR A 217 -1.27 -9.91 -3.59
N PRO A 218 -2.21 -10.82 -3.34
CA PRO A 218 -3.59 -10.74 -3.81
C PRO A 218 -4.49 -9.92 -2.87
N HIS A 219 -4.16 -8.64 -2.63
CA HIS A 219 -4.88 -7.72 -1.74
C HIS A 219 -5.10 -8.34 -0.35
N SER A 220 -4.00 -8.81 0.23
CA SER A 220 -3.98 -9.66 1.43
C SER A 220 -3.26 -9.03 2.63
N ALA A 221 -2.92 -7.74 2.58
CA ALA A 221 -2.17 -7.06 3.63
C ALA A 221 -2.78 -7.22 5.04
N ILE A 222 -4.10 -7.29 5.12
CA ILE A 222 -4.83 -7.44 6.40
C ILE A 222 -4.91 -8.90 6.90
N TYR A 223 -4.53 -9.90 6.08
CA TYR A 223 -4.72 -11.32 6.39
C TYR A 223 -3.65 -11.84 7.35
N ASN A 224 -3.58 -11.28 8.54
CA ASN A 224 -2.85 -11.84 9.67
C ASN A 224 -3.80 -12.07 10.85
N TYR A 225 -3.44 -13.01 11.74
CA TYR A 225 -4.31 -13.46 12.84
C TYR A 225 -4.74 -12.32 13.77
N THR A 226 -3.86 -11.37 14.06
CA THR A 226 -4.16 -10.25 14.98
C THR A 226 -5.13 -9.28 14.35
N CYS A 227 -4.89 -8.86 13.12
CA CYS A 227 -5.77 -7.95 12.38
C CYS A 227 -7.16 -8.57 12.20
N MET A 228 -7.23 -9.81 11.70
CA MET A 228 -8.50 -10.53 11.50
C MET A 228 -9.29 -10.67 12.79
N LYS A 229 -8.64 -10.99 13.91
CA LYS A 229 -9.29 -11.07 15.22
C LYS A 229 -9.89 -9.73 15.65
N ASN A 230 -9.14 -8.63 15.46
CA ASN A 230 -9.61 -7.30 15.83
C ASN A 230 -10.75 -6.82 14.93
N MET A 231 -10.66 -7.07 13.62
CA MET A 231 -11.74 -6.77 12.68
C MET A 231 -13.02 -7.55 12.99
N ASN A 232 -12.90 -8.87 13.24
CA ASN A 232 -14.04 -9.69 13.62
C ASN A 232 -14.70 -9.17 14.90
N ARG A 233 -13.91 -8.79 15.91
CA ARG A 233 -14.42 -8.21 17.16
C ARG A 233 -15.24 -6.94 16.88
N LYS A 234 -14.73 -6.00 16.08
CA LYS A 234 -15.43 -4.76 15.74
C LYS A 234 -16.76 -5.03 15.03
N VAL A 235 -16.77 -5.94 14.04
CA VAL A 235 -18.00 -6.33 13.34
C VAL A 235 -19.02 -6.93 14.29
N MET A 236 -18.59 -7.82 15.20
CA MET A 236 -19.47 -8.41 16.21
C MET A 236 -20.01 -7.39 17.21
N GLU A 237 -19.20 -6.41 17.61
CA GLU A 237 -19.65 -5.30 18.47
C GLU A 237 -20.77 -4.50 17.80
N ASP A 238 -20.65 -4.19 16.50
CA ASP A 238 -21.69 -3.49 15.75
C ASP A 238 -23.00 -4.32 15.67
N ILE A 239 -22.89 -5.63 15.43
CA ILE A 239 -24.06 -6.54 15.41
C ILE A 239 -24.74 -6.56 16.78
N TYR A 240 -23.99 -6.72 17.88
CA TYR A 240 -24.55 -6.73 19.22
C TYR A 240 -25.18 -5.39 19.62
N CYS A 241 -24.62 -4.24 19.18
CA CYS A 241 -25.27 -2.95 19.33
C CYS A 241 -26.67 -2.96 18.71
N MET A 242 -26.77 -3.45 17.47
CA MET A 242 -28.06 -3.52 16.77
C MET A 242 -29.06 -4.48 17.45
N GLU A 243 -28.59 -5.61 17.97
CA GLU A 243 -29.44 -6.56 18.72
C GLU A 243 -30.01 -5.96 20.00
N ARG A 244 -29.23 -5.10 20.70
CA ARG A 244 -29.68 -4.37 21.88
C ARG A 244 -30.55 -3.16 21.56
N GLY A 245 -30.80 -2.86 20.27
CA GLY A 245 -31.51 -1.66 19.84
C GLY A 245 -30.69 -0.38 19.99
N GLU A 246 -29.39 -0.51 20.14
CA GLU A 246 -28.43 0.60 20.20
C GLU A 246 -27.94 0.97 18.81
N ARG A 247 -27.47 2.22 18.68
CA ARG A 247 -26.88 2.70 17.43
C ARG A 247 -25.40 2.30 17.37
N PRO A 248 -24.91 1.66 16.27
CA PRO A 248 -23.49 1.38 16.12
C PRO A 248 -22.65 2.66 16.15
N VAL A 249 -21.41 2.52 16.56
CA VAL A 249 -20.43 3.61 16.51
C VAL A 249 -19.84 3.69 15.10
N GLU A 250 -19.57 4.94 14.64
CA GLU A 250 -18.93 5.19 13.34
C GLU A 250 -19.74 4.75 12.11
N ILE A 251 -20.96 5.25 12.04
CA ILE A 251 -21.81 5.13 10.87
C ILE A 251 -21.29 6.08 9.78
N ILE A 252 -20.99 5.55 8.58
CA ILE A 252 -20.36 6.29 7.49
C ILE A 252 -21.34 6.81 6.42
N ASN A 253 -22.60 6.41 6.46
CA ASN A 253 -23.63 6.86 5.51
C ASN A 253 -24.54 7.97 6.05
N GLY A 254 -24.18 8.60 7.16
CA GLY A 254 -24.86 9.78 7.70
C GLY A 254 -26.29 9.54 8.19
N LEU A 255 -26.59 8.34 8.72
CA LEU A 255 -27.79 8.01 9.47
C LEU A 255 -27.64 8.30 10.94
#